data_2607b487f22439063ecfdc72b973d62f
#
_entry.id   2607b487f22439063ecfdc72b973d62f
#
_cell.length_a   1.000
_cell.length_b   1.000
_cell.length_c   1.000
_cell.angle_alpha   90.00
_cell.angle_beta   90.00
_cell.angle_gamma   90.00
#
_symmetry.space_group_name_H-M   'P 1'
#
loop_
_entity.id
_entity.type
_entity.pdbx_description
1 polymer ?
#
loop_
_entity_poly.entity_id
_entity_poly.type
_entity_poly.pdbx_seq_one_letter_code
_entity_poly.pdbx_strand_id
1 'polypeptide(L)'
;MQTNPNPASADATAEAIIRGYVDREGVRMEHVEGDRAFYRPATDSITLPLLKQFKETAEYYGTAFHEMVHSTGHTKRLNRLDATAFFGSDAYSKEELIAEIGSAALVNRAGLETAKSFRNSAAYEIGRASCRERV
;
A
#
# COMPACT_ATOMS: atom_id res chain seq x y z
N MET A 1 21.96 14.63 2.30
CA MET A 1 20.79 14.01 2.64
C MET A 1 20.48 14.04 4.09
N GLN A 2 19.25 14.18 4.44
CA GLN A 2 18.94 14.35 5.79
C GLN A 2 18.69 13.05 6.41
N THR A 3 19.22 12.76 7.51
CA THR A 3 18.97 11.55 8.26
C THR A 3 17.74 11.74 9.10
N ASN A 4 16.84 10.83 9.04
CA ASN A 4 15.65 10.87 9.87
C ASN A 4 16.01 10.41 11.28
N PRO A 5 15.99 11.28 12.29
CA PRO A 5 16.38 10.90 13.64
C PRO A 5 15.41 9.91 14.30
N ASN A 6 14.16 9.87 13.82
CA ASN A 6 13.19 8.94 14.38
C ASN A 6 12.53 8.18 13.24
N PRO A 7 13.28 7.31 12.59
CA PRO A 7 12.70 6.59 11.46
C PRO A 7 11.61 5.62 11.90
N ALA A 8 10.78 5.25 10.98
CA ALA A 8 9.76 4.25 11.22
C ALA A 8 10.39 2.96 11.67
N SER A 9 9.72 2.24 12.52
CA SER A 9 10.21 0.97 13.04
C SER A 9 9.19 -0.13 12.79
N ALA A 10 9.64 -1.36 12.82
CA ALA A 10 8.78 -2.50 12.56
C ALA A 10 7.71 -2.65 13.64
N ASP A 11 6.52 -3.01 13.22
CA ASP A 11 5.41 -3.24 14.13
C ASP A 11 5.01 -4.71 14.04
N ALA A 12 5.00 -5.39 15.17
CA ALA A 12 4.79 -6.84 15.17
C ALA A 12 3.43 -7.25 14.62
N THR A 13 2.39 -6.51 14.94
CA THR A 13 1.04 -6.84 14.47
C THR A 13 0.93 -6.64 12.97
N ALA A 14 1.44 -5.52 12.48
CA ALA A 14 1.38 -5.23 11.06
C ALA A 14 2.23 -6.23 10.27
N GLU A 15 3.41 -6.57 10.79
CA GLU A 15 4.27 -7.55 10.13
C GLU A 15 3.61 -8.92 10.06
N ALA A 16 2.89 -9.30 11.11
CA ALA A 16 2.19 -10.57 11.11
C ALA A 16 1.09 -10.61 10.06
N ILE A 17 0.38 -9.50 9.87
CA ILE A 17 -0.66 -9.42 8.85
C ILE A 17 -0.04 -9.58 7.47
N ILE A 18 1.06 -8.87 7.21
CA ILE A 18 1.71 -8.93 5.92
C ILE A 18 2.25 -10.33 5.65
N ARG A 19 2.97 -10.89 6.61
CA ARG A 19 3.57 -12.19 6.43
C ARG A 19 2.53 -13.29 6.23
N GLY A 20 1.45 -13.24 6.98
CA GLY A 20 0.40 -14.22 6.83
C GLY A 20 -0.22 -14.19 5.45
N TYR A 21 -0.45 -12.99 4.93
CA TYR A 21 -1.05 -12.85 3.62
C TYR A 21 -0.06 -13.26 2.52
N VAL A 22 1.16 -12.76 2.60
CA VAL A 22 2.16 -13.01 1.58
C VAL A 22 2.49 -14.50 1.50
N ASP A 23 2.63 -15.16 2.64
CA ASP A 23 2.96 -16.60 2.66
C ASP A 23 1.80 -17.42 2.11
N ARG A 24 0.58 -17.05 2.48
CA ARG A 24 -0.58 -17.83 2.04
C ARG A 24 -0.86 -17.64 0.56
N GLU A 25 -0.70 -16.41 0.07
CA GLU A 25 -1.08 -16.11 -1.29
C GLU A 25 0.05 -16.19 -2.29
N GLY A 26 1.28 -16.27 -1.83
CA GLY A 26 2.42 -16.41 -2.73
C GLY A 26 2.81 -15.12 -3.43
N VAL A 27 2.45 -13.97 -2.86
CA VAL A 27 2.84 -12.68 -3.43
C VAL A 27 4.31 -12.44 -3.11
N ARG A 28 5.07 -11.92 -4.05
CA ARG A 28 6.46 -11.60 -3.81
C ARG A 28 6.57 -10.17 -3.31
N MET A 29 7.33 -9.94 -2.26
CA MET A 29 7.50 -8.60 -1.72
C MET A 29 8.97 -8.23 -1.72
N GLU A 30 9.31 -7.10 -2.32
CA GLU A 30 10.67 -6.62 -2.43
C GLU A 30 10.78 -5.22 -1.88
N HIS A 31 11.93 -4.92 -1.29
CA HIS A 31 12.21 -3.58 -0.78
C HIS A 31 13.36 -2.99 -1.56
N VAL A 32 13.15 -1.83 -2.15
CA VAL A 32 14.15 -1.16 -2.97
C VAL A 32 14.27 0.27 -2.50
N GLU A 33 15.48 0.70 -2.24
CA GLU A 33 15.70 2.07 -1.79
C GLU A 33 15.17 3.04 -2.84
N GLY A 34 14.44 4.06 -2.42
CA GLY A 34 13.85 5.01 -3.33
C GLY A 34 12.51 5.47 -2.86
N ASP A 35 11.70 6.01 -3.75
CA ASP A 35 10.42 6.59 -3.38
C ASP A 35 9.24 5.94 -4.10
N ARG A 36 9.44 4.76 -4.66
CA ARG A 36 8.37 4.11 -5.42
C ARG A 36 7.78 2.93 -4.69
N ALA A 37 6.46 2.86 -4.71
CA ALA A 37 5.73 1.72 -4.17
C ALA A 37 4.70 1.32 -5.21
N PHE A 38 4.66 0.06 -5.57
CA PHE A 38 3.70 -0.40 -6.57
C PHE A 38 3.50 -1.91 -6.49
N TYR A 39 2.37 -2.34 -7.02
CA TYR A 39 2.08 -3.75 -7.22
C TYR A 39 2.09 -4.03 -8.71
N ARG A 40 2.79 -5.07 -9.13
CA ARG A 40 2.86 -5.45 -10.53
C ARG A 40 2.12 -6.76 -10.75
N PRO A 41 0.95 -6.73 -11.40
CA PRO A 41 0.17 -7.95 -11.58
C PRO A 41 0.88 -9.02 -12.41
N ALA A 42 1.64 -8.59 -13.41
CA ALA A 42 2.31 -9.53 -14.30
C ALA A 42 3.25 -10.47 -13.55
N THR A 43 3.89 -9.99 -12.50
CA THR A 43 4.81 -10.79 -11.72
C THR A 43 4.27 -11.10 -10.33
N ASP A 44 3.07 -10.61 -10.04
CA ASP A 44 2.42 -10.79 -8.73
C ASP A 44 3.39 -10.37 -7.64
N SER A 45 3.94 -9.18 -7.77
CA SER A 45 4.95 -8.70 -6.84
C SER A 45 4.67 -7.29 -6.37
N ILE A 46 5.05 -7.03 -5.14
CA ILE A 46 4.94 -5.72 -4.52
C ILE A 46 6.34 -5.18 -4.31
N THR A 47 6.56 -3.93 -4.69
CA THR A 47 7.83 -3.25 -4.46
C THR A 47 7.57 -2.08 -3.53
N LEU A 48 8.38 -1.94 -2.49
CA LEU A 48 8.24 -0.89 -1.50
C LEU A 48 9.58 -0.23 -1.22
N PRO A 49 9.57 1.03 -0.78
CA PRO A 49 10.80 1.61 -0.24
C PRO A 49 11.17 0.91 1.05
N LEU A 50 12.37 1.17 1.54
CA LEU A 50 12.83 0.56 2.79
C LEU A 50 12.08 1.19 3.95
N LEU A 51 11.80 0.40 4.97
CA LEU A 51 11.12 0.88 6.17
C LEU A 51 11.79 2.11 6.74
N LYS A 52 13.09 2.11 6.81
CA LYS A 52 13.84 3.22 7.41
C LYS A 52 13.73 4.52 6.64
N GLN A 53 13.18 4.50 5.44
CA GLN A 53 13.03 5.71 4.65
C GLN A 53 11.77 6.48 5.00
N PHE A 54 10.91 5.91 5.83
CA PHE A 54 9.66 6.56 6.22
C PHE A 54 9.84 7.27 7.55
N LYS A 55 9.10 8.36 7.74
CA LYS A 55 9.14 9.10 8.98
C LYS A 55 8.27 8.46 10.04
N GLU A 56 7.18 7.84 9.62
CA GLU A 56 6.23 7.26 10.57
C GLU A 56 5.95 5.82 10.21
N THR A 57 5.83 5.01 11.23
CA THR A 57 5.51 3.60 11.08
C THR A 57 4.18 3.43 10.32
N ALA A 58 3.18 4.24 10.66
CA ALA A 58 1.89 4.14 10.00
C ALA A 58 1.97 4.46 8.50
N GLU A 59 2.87 5.33 8.10
CA GLU A 59 3.05 5.65 6.69
C GLU A 59 3.59 4.46 5.92
N TYR A 60 4.57 3.78 6.49
CA TYR A 60 5.14 2.61 5.83
C TYR A 60 4.09 1.52 5.67
N TYR A 61 3.41 1.19 6.76
CA TYR A 61 2.45 0.09 6.69
C TYR A 61 1.21 0.47 5.88
N GLY A 62 0.83 1.75 5.89
CA GLY A 62 -0.25 2.20 5.02
C GLY A 62 0.10 1.98 3.56
N THR A 63 1.34 2.29 3.19
CA THR A 63 1.79 2.06 1.82
C THR A 63 1.84 0.57 1.50
N ALA A 64 2.38 -0.23 2.41
CA ALA A 64 2.47 -1.67 2.20
C ALA A 64 1.09 -2.30 2.06
N PHE A 65 0.17 -1.91 2.93
CA PHE A 65 -1.19 -2.46 2.87
C PHE A 65 -1.91 -2.02 1.60
N HIS A 66 -1.66 -0.79 1.15
CA HIS A 66 -2.27 -0.28 -0.09
C HIS A 66 -1.89 -1.21 -1.25
N GLU A 67 -0.62 -1.54 -1.38
CA GLU A 67 -0.19 -2.41 -2.45
C GLU A 67 -0.67 -3.85 -2.25
N MET A 68 -0.78 -4.28 -1.01
CA MET A 68 -1.34 -5.60 -0.72
C MET A 68 -2.79 -5.68 -1.17
N VAL A 69 -3.57 -4.63 -0.94
CA VAL A 69 -4.97 -4.64 -1.35
C VAL A 69 -5.06 -4.73 -2.88
N HIS A 70 -4.19 -4.01 -3.58
CA HIS A 70 -4.15 -4.17 -5.04
C HIS A 70 -3.90 -5.62 -5.44
N SER A 71 -3.00 -6.29 -4.74
CA SER A 71 -2.68 -7.68 -5.07
C SER A 71 -3.87 -8.61 -4.88
N THR A 72 -4.82 -8.26 -4.01
CA THR A 72 -6.02 -9.08 -3.86
C THR A 72 -6.86 -9.10 -5.13
N GLY A 73 -6.65 -8.14 -6.02
CA GLY A 73 -7.39 -8.07 -7.27
C GLY A 73 -6.80 -8.87 -8.40
N HIS A 74 -5.69 -9.57 -8.17
CA HIS A 74 -5.08 -10.42 -9.19
C HIS A 74 -6.11 -11.40 -9.72
N THR A 75 -5.97 -11.79 -10.98
CA THR A 75 -6.94 -12.67 -11.61
C THR A 75 -7.14 -13.98 -10.87
N LYS A 76 -6.10 -14.47 -10.22
CA LYS A 76 -6.23 -15.72 -9.47
C LYS A 76 -6.80 -15.53 -8.08
N ARG A 77 -7.11 -14.29 -7.68
CA ARG A 77 -7.74 -14.01 -6.39
C ARG A 77 -9.11 -13.43 -6.63
N LEU A 78 -9.30 -12.13 -6.44
CA LEU A 78 -10.62 -11.55 -6.59
C LEU A 78 -10.90 -11.02 -8.00
N ASN A 79 -9.91 -11.08 -8.85
CA ASN A 79 -10.09 -10.81 -10.28
C ASN A 79 -10.70 -9.45 -10.57
N ARG A 80 -10.21 -8.40 -9.89
CA ARG A 80 -10.67 -7.05 -10.15
C ARG A 80 -9.83 -6.33 -11.19
N LEU A 81 -8.57 -6.75 -11.33
CA LEU A 81 -7.60 -5.97 -12.10
C LEU A 81 -7.77 -6.06 -13.61
N ASP A 82 -8.52 -7.04 -14.08
CA ASP A 82 -8.81 -7.13 -15.50
C ASP A 82 -9.49 -5.85 -15.99
N ALA A 83 -10.35 -5.26 -15.18
CA ALA A 83 -11.12 -4.10 -15.57
C ALA A 83 -10.33 -2.81 -15.38
N THR A 84 -9.11 -2.87 -14.87
CA THR A 84 -8.33 -1.67 -14.59
C THR A 84 -7.19 -1.53 -15.58
N ALA A 85 -7.39 -1.97 -16.79
CA ALA A 85 -6.32 -1.97 -17.78
C ALA A 85 -5.84 -0.58 -18.15
N PHE A 86 -6.71 0.41 -18.06
CA PHE A 86 -6.37 1.75 -18.48
C PHE A 86 -6.28 2.70 -17.32
N PHE A 87 -5.12 3.33 -17.19
CA PHE A 87 -4.89 4.35 -16.19
C PHE A 87 -5.89 5.46 -16.40
N GLY A 88 -6.54 5.92 -15.36
CA GLY A 88 -7.52 7.00 -15.45
C GLY A 88 -8.94 6.58 -15.78
N SER A 89 -9.15 5.29 -16.00
CA SER A 89 -10.51 4.81 -16.25
C SER A 89 -11.31 4.80 -14.95
N ASP A 90 -12.63 4.71 -15.07
CA ASP A 90 -13.49 4.58 -13.89
C ASP A 90 -13.11 3.34 -13.09
N ALA A 91 -12.81 2.25 -13.77
CA ALA A 91 -12.41 1.03 -13.08
C ALA A 91 -11.13 1.22 -12.31
N TYR A 92 -10.18 1.95 -12.88
CA TYR A 92 -8.93 2.23 -12.21
C TYR A 92 -9.15 3.11 -10.97
N SER A 93 -10.00 4.13 -11.09
CA SER A 93 -10.29 5.00 -9.96
C SER A 93 -10.96 4.25 -8.83
N LYS A 94 -11.85 3.35 -9.18
CA LYS A 94 -12.51 2.52 -8.19
C LYS A 94 -11.50 1.61 -7.50
N GLU A 95 -10.58 1.06 -8.26
CA GLU A 95 -9.56 0.18 -7.69
C GLU A 95 -8.66 0.94 -6.71
N GLU A 96 -8.30 2.18 -7.05
CA GLU A 96 -7.50 2.99 -6.15
C GLU A 96 -8.25 3.28 -4.85
N LEU A 97 -9.54 3.52 -4.95
CA LEU A 97 -10.34 3.76 -3.76
C LEU A 97 -10.42 2.52 -2.89
N ILE A 98 -10.57 1.37 -3.50
CA ILE A 98 -10.58 0.10 -2.77
C ILE A 98 -9.27 -0.04 -2.00
N ALA A 99 -8.14 0.25 -2.65
CA ALA A 99 -6.84 0.12 -2.01
C ALA A 99 -6.70 1.11 -0.85
N GLU A 100 -7.20 2.33 -1.01
CA GLU A 100 -7.10 3.31 0.06
C GLU A 100 -7.96 2.94 1.26
N ILE A 101 -9.17 2.51 1.01
CA ILE A 101 -10.07 2.11 2.09
C ILE A 101 -9.53 0.86 2.79
N GLY A 102 -9.07 -0.11 2.02
CA GLY A 102 -8.54 -1.33 2.60
C GLY A 102 -7.28 -1.09 3.41
N SER A 103 -6.42 -0.21 2.92
CA SER A 103 -5.21 0.16 3.64
C SER A 103 -5.55 0.82 4.97
N ALA A 104 -6.48 1.76 4.96
CA ALA A 104 -6.87 2.45 6.18
C ALA A 104 -7.45 1.47 7.20
N ALA A 105 -8.25 0.51 6.74
CA ALA A 105 -8.81 -0.49 7.62
C ALA A 105 -7.73 -1.36 8.26
N LEU A 106 -6.71 -1.72 7.48
CA LEU A 106 -5.63 -2.56 8.01
C LEU A 106 -4.74 -1.79 8.97
N VAL A 107 -4.47 -0.52 8.68
CA VAL A 107 -3.71 0.33 9.60
C VAL A 107 -4.45 0.45 10.92
N ASN A 108 -5.75 0.64 10.85
CA ASN A 108 -6.58 0.71 12.05
C ASN A 108 -6.56 -0.61 12.80
N ARG A 109 -6.69 -1.71 12.09
CA ARG A 109 -6.67 -3.03 12.71
C ARG A 109 -5.35 -3.30 13.41
N ALA A 110 -4.25 -2.82 12.87
CA ALA A 110 -2.94 -2.99 13.46
C ALA A 110 -2.69 -2.01 14.62
N GLY A 111 -3.62 -1.09 14.85
CA GLY A 111 -3.48 -0.13 15.94
C GLY A 111 -2.50 0.98 15.65
N LEU A 112 -2.23 1.27 14.39
CA LEU A 112 -1.23 2.24 14.01
C LEU A 112 -1.81 3.60 13.64
N GLU A 113 -3.11 3.67 13.44
CA GLU A 113 -3.72 4.90 13.00
C GLU A 113 -3.71 5.97 14.08
N THR A 114 -3.30 7.17 13.70
CA THR A 114 -3.35 8.32 14.60
C THR A 114 -4.23 9.35 13.95
N ALA A 115 -4.58 10.39 14.67
CA ALA A 115 -5.37 11.46 14.11
C ALA A 115 -4.68 12.06 12.89
N LYS A 116 -3.38 12.20 12.95
CA LYS A 116 -2.61 12.75 11.85
C LYS A 116 -2.66 11.82 10.62
N SER A 117 -2.48 10.53 10.83
CA SER A 117 -2.52 9.59 9.75
C SER A 117 -3.89 9.53 9.11
N PHE A 118 -4.94 9.63 9.89
CA PHE A 118 -6.29 9.63 9.38
C PHE A 118 -6.52 10.84 8.48
N ARG A 119 -6.11 12.01 8.93
CA ARG A 119 -6.26 13.23 8.15
C ARG A 119 -5.45 13.18 6.87
N ASN A 120 -4.25 12.61 6.93
CA ASN A 120 -3.39 12.49 5.77
C ASN A 120 -4.00 11.54 4.73
N SER A 121 -4.61 10.47 5.17
CA SER A 121 -5.25 9.53 4.27
C SER A 121 -6.41 10.20 3.53
N ALA A 122 -7.21 10.95 4.23
CA ALA A 122 -8.34 11.62 3.61
C ALA A 122 -7.87 12.64 2.59
N ALA A 123 -6.87 13.42 2.94
CA ALA A 123 -6.34 14.42 2.03
C ALA A 123 -5.67 13.79 0.82
N TYR A 124 -4.97 12.70 1.05
CA TYR A 124 -4.27 12.01 0.03
C TYR A 124 -5.21 11.43 -1.00
N GLU A 125 -6.33 10.90 -0.56
CA GLU A 125 -7.31 10.35 -1.44
C GLU A 125 -7.83 11.38 -2.40
N ILE A 126 -8.10 12.58 -1.94
CA ILE A 126 -8.53 13.67 -2.80
C ILE A 126 -7.43 14.02 -3.79
N GLY A 127 -6.19 14.09 -3.34
CA GLY A 127 -5.08 14.42 -4.21
C GLY A 127 -4.77 13.33 -5.21
N ARG A 128 -4.92 12.09 -4.79
CA ARG A 128 -4.62 10.98 -5.67
C ARG A 128 -5.56 10.90 -6.83
N ALA A 129 -6.76 11.37 -6.68
CA ALA A 129 -7.70 11.35 -7.77
C ALA A 129 -7.14 12.09 -8.96
N SER A 130 -6.24 13.01 -8.75
CA SER A 130 -5.71 13.77 -9.82
C SER A 130 -4.27 13.43 -10.13
N CYS A 131 -3.58 12.71 -9.32
CA CYS A 131 -2.22 12.45 -9.65
C CYS A 131 -1.82 11.05 -9.52
N ARG A 132 -2.46 10.18 -10.05
CA ARG A 132 -2.16 8.95 -9.85
C ARG A 132 -1.29 8.35 -10.71
N GLU A 133 -0.38 8.53 -11.16
CA GLU A 133 0.34 7.93 -12.05
C GLU A 133 1.32 7.04 -11.60
N ARG A 134 1.52 6.77 -10.41
CA ARG A 134 2.47 5.97 -10.01
C ARG A 134 2.15 4.64 -10.06
N VAL A 135 1.59 4.06 -10.61
CA VAL A 135 1.34 2.72 -10.52
C VAL A 135 2.07 1.87 -11.44
#